data_778d29a88c3764a818b7b64dfab3e807
#
_entry.id   778d29a88c3764a818b7b64dfab3e807
#
_cell.length_a   1.000
_cell.length_b   1.000
_cell.length_c   1.000
_cell.angle_alpha   90.00
_cell.angle_beta   90.00
_cell.angle_gamma   90.00
#
_symmetry.space_group_name_H-M   'P 1'
#
loop_
_entity.id
_entity.type
_entity.pdbx_description
1 polymer ?
#
loop_
_entity_poly.entity_id
_entity_poly.type
_entity_poly.pdbx_seq_one_letter_code
_entity_poly.pdbx_strand_id
1 'polypeptide(L)'
;MSAIYAPWRRRACACMLVLLAGAGGPAWAQATAPDDETAFLAENDASMDRMMKAMAPHPSGDVDQDFVAMMVPHHQGAIDMAMAELRYGKNEQLRRIAQEIIVEQQQEIAAMHLALGHPLPAPRPAPDQPADLRPASAPVPSHHGASHAK
;
A
#
# COMPACT_ATOMS: atom_id res chain seq x y z
N MET A 1 48.35 54.29 -29.59
CA MET A 1 49.18 54.36 -30.81
C MET A 1 49.46 52.91 -31.21
N SER A 2 49.15 52.62 -32.44
CA SER A 2 49.57 51.50 -33.30
C SER A 2 49.10 50.09 -32.99
N ALA A 3 48.11 49.70 -33.83
CA ALA A 3 47.65 48.37 -34.10
C ALA A 3 48.75 47.52 -34.76
N ILE A 4 48.70 46.20 -34.53
CA ILE A 4 49.23 45.20 -35.45
C ILE A 4 48.20 44.08 -35.64
N TYR A 5 47.57 44.11 -36.83
CA TYR A 5 46.76 43.04 -37.36
C TYR A 5 47.68 41.95 -37.93
N ALA A 6 47.36 40.69 -37.60
CA ALA A 6 47.89 39.53 -38.30
C ALA A 6 46.74 38.69 -38.90
N PRO A 7 46.75 38.31 -40.18
CA PRO A 7 45.67 37.58 -40.85
C PRO A 7 45.87 36.10 -40.65
N TRP A 8 44.86 35.44 -40.11
CA TRP A 8 44.86 33.97 -39.98
C TRP A 8 44.31 33.28 -41.24
N ARG A 9 45.13 32.42 -41.72
CA ARG A 9 44.98 31.64 -42.96
C ARG A 9 43.80 30.68 -42.83
N ARG A 10 42.91 30.71 -43.84
CA ARG A 10 41.84 29.76 -44.05
C ARG A 10 42.45 28.38 -44.39
N ARG A 11 42.21 27.42 -43.53
CA ARG A 11 42.39 25.99 -43.85
C ARG A 11 41.00 25.39 -44.08
N ALA A 12 40.72 25.06 -45.35
CA ALA A 12 39.58 24.27 -45.74
C ALA A 12 39.81 22.81 -45.27
N CYS A 13 39.00 22.37 -44.33
CA CYS A 13 38.91 20.93 -43.99
C CYS A 13 37.62 20.39 -44.59
N ALA A 14 37.74 19.48 -45.50
CA ALA A 14 36.64 18.74 -46.12
C ALA A 14 35.97 17.88 -45.04
N CYS A 15 34.75 18.21 -44.68
CA CYS A 15 33.96 17.38 -43.78
C CYS A 15 33.27 16.25 -44.58
N MET A 16 33.76 15.09 -44.36
CA MET A 16 33.17 13.83 -44.81
C MET A 16 31.82 13.61 -44.03
N LEU A 17 30.73 13.69 -44.77
CA LEU A 17 29.39 13.39 -44.24
C LEU A 17 29.26 11.88 -44.02
N VAL A 18 29.37 11.45 -42.77
CA VAL A 18 28.94 10.10 -42.34
C VAL A 18 27.46 10.16 -42.00
N LEU A 19 26.62 9.64 -42.91
CA LEU A 19 25.21 9.37 -42.66
C LEU A 19 25.10 8.15 -41.72
N LEU A 20 24.99 8.41 -40.38
CA LEU A 20 24.53 7.41 -39.44
C LEU A 20 23.01 7.32 -39.57
N ALA A 21 22.52 6.28 -40.27
CA ALA A 21 21.14 5.86 -40.19
C ALA A 21 20.88 5.33 -38.76
N GLY A 22 20.40 6.20 -37.88
CA GLY A 22 19.93 5.84 -36.56
C GLY A 22 18.66 5.03 -36.69
N ALA A 23 18.75 3.70 -36.49
CA ALA A 23 17.59 2.85 -36.26
C ALA A 23 16.91 3.29 -34.96
N GLY A 24 15.92 4.16 -35.09
CA GLY A 24 15.00 4.50 -34.00
C GLY A 24 14.16 3.26 -33.65
N GLY A 25 14.62 2.45 -32.69
CA GLY A 25 13.79 1.43 -32.08
C GLY A 25 12.60 2.10 -31.36
N PRO A 26 11.45 1.41 -31.26
CA PRO A 26 10.31 1.95 -30.54
C PRO A 26 10.74 2.28 -29.11
N ALA A 27 10.64 3.56 -28.74
CA ALA A 27 10.79 3.99 -27.35
C ALA A 27 9.59 3.39 -26.59
N TRP A 28 9.81 2.27 -25.94
CA TRP A 28 8.87 1.76 -24.95
C TRP A 28 8.79 2.82 -23.87
N ALA A 29 7.67 3.53 -23.81
CA ALA A 29 7.36 4.41 -22.70
C ALA A 29 7.36 3.54 -21.44
N GLN A 30 8.46 3.59 -20.69
CA GLN A 30 8.49 3.01 -19.35
C GLN A 30 7.52 3.82 -18.53
N ALA A 31 6.38 3.23 -18.21
CA ALA A 31 5.49 3.78 -17.21
C ALA A 31 6.32 3.88 -15.93
N THR A 32 6.65 5.10 -15.51
CA THR A 32 7.27 5.34 -14.22
C THR A 32 6.30 4.84 -13.16
N ALA A 33 6.77 4.00 -12.23
CA ALA A 33 5.97 3.64 -11.07
C ALA A 33 5.51 4.95 -10.38
N PRO A 34 4.25 4.99 -9.89
CA PRO A 34 3.78 6.15 -9.13
C PRO A 34 4.75 6.41 -7.97
N ASP A 35 4.98 7.68 -7.65
CA ASP A 35 5.74 8.03 -6.45
C ASP A 35 5.00 7.60 -5.18
N ASP A 36 5.71 7.56 -4.05
CA ASP A 36 5.16 7.09 -2.78
C ASP A 36 3.88 7.84 -2.38
N GLU A 37 3.81 9.15 -2.64
CA GLU A 37 2.65 9.98 -2.31
C GLU A 37 1.44 9.61 -3.18
N THR A 38 1.63 9.48 -4.50
CA THR A 38 0.56 9.08 -5.42
C THR A 38 0.01 7.69 -5.07
N ALA A 39 0.89 6.74 -4.74
CA ALA A 39 0.48 5.40 -4.32
C ALA A 39 -0.26 5.43 -2.97
N PHE A 40 0.23 6.20 -2.01
CA PHE A 40 -0.41 6.41 -0.71
C PHE A 40 -1.83 6.98 -0.85
N LEU A 41 -1.99 8.05 -1.64
CA LEU A 41 -3.29 8.68 -1.86
C LEU A 41 -4.27 7.72 -2.54
N ALA A 42 -3.84 6.98 -3.56
CA ALA A 42 -4.69 6.02 -4.25
C ALA A 42 -5.17 4.88 -3.32
N GLU A 43 -4.32 4.38 -2.43
CA GLU A 43 -4.71 3.36 -1.45
C GLU A 43 -5.67 3.93 -0.39
N ASN A 44 -5.46 5.16 0.07
CA ASN A 44 -6.37 5.81 1.01
C ASN A 44 -7.74 6.07 0.38
N ASP A 45 -7.80 6.56 -0.85
CA ASP A 45 -9.06 6.78 -1.57
C ASP A 45 -9.84 5.46 -1.72
N ALA A 46 -9.16 4.40 -2.13
CA ALA A 46 -9.79 3.08 -2.24
C ALA A 46 -10.27 2.53 -0.88
N SER A 47 -9.55 2.81 0.21
CA SER A 47 -9.95 2.43 1.57
C SER A 47 -11.17 3.21 2.03
N MET A 48 -11.18 4.52 1.79
CA MET A 48 -12.32 5.40 2.09
C MET A 48 -13.57 4.96 1.33
N ASP A 49 -13.46 4.65 0.05
CA ASP A 49 -14.59 4.19 -0.77
C ASP A 49 -15.18 2.87 -0.24
N ARG A 50 -14.33 1.91 0.13
CA ARG A 50 -14.77 0.64 0.74
C ARG A 50 -15.48 0.88 2.07
N MET A 51 -14.88 1.70 2.93
CA MET A 51 -15.41 2.07 4.23
C MET A 51 -16.79 2.71 4.10
N MET A 52 -16.92 3.74 3.27
CA MET A 52 -18.17 4.48 3.07
C MET A 52 -19.28 3.57 2.52
N LYS A 53 -18.95 2.69 1.57
CA LYS A 53 -19.90 1.70 1.06
C LYS A 53 -20.39 0.74 2.13
N ALA A 54 -19.48 0.25 2.96
CA ALA A 54 -19.81 -0.73 4.01
C ALA A 54 -20.54 -0.12 5.19
N MET A 55 -20.35 1.18 5.44
CA MET A 55 -21.07 1.93 6.48
C MET A 55 -22.46 2.41 6.06
N ALA A 56 -22.88 2.17 4.81
CA ALA A 56 -24.19 2.60 4.32
C ALA A 56 -25.30 2.04 5.25
N PRO A 57 -26.19 2.88 5.78
CA PRO A 57 -27.12 2.45 6.83
C PRO A 57 -28.13 1.43 6.29
N HIS A 58 -28.22 0.31 7.00
CA HIS A 58 -29.27 -0.69 6.81
C HIS A 58 -29.91 -0.95 8.17
N PRO A 59 -30.85 -0.09 8.61
CA PRO A 59 -31.43 -0.17 9.93
C PRO A 59 -32.02 -1.57 10.22
N SER A 60 -31.52 -2.22 11.28
CA SER A 60 -32.02 -3.52 11.72
C SER A 60 -33.18 -3.41 12.71
N GLY A 61 -33.35 -2.25 13.33
CA GLY A 61 -34.25 -2.01 14.44
C GLY A 61 -33.58 -2.22 15.81
N ASP A 62 -32.30 -2.60 15.83
CA ASP A 62 -31.50 -2.79 17.04
C ASP A 62 -30.29 -1.87 16.97
N VAL A 63 -30.22 -0.92 17.93
CA VAL A 63 -29.16 0.11 17.97
C VAL A 63 -27.77 -0.50 18.14
N ASP A 64 -27.63 -1.57 18.92
CA ASP A 64 -26.34 -2.21 19.17
C ASP A 64 -25.84 -2.94 17.91
N GLN A 65 -26.72 -3.61 17.21
CA GLN A 65 -26.43 -4.23 15.92
C GLN A 65 -26.05 -3.19 14.87
N ASP A 66 -26.81 -2.10 14.76
CA ASP A 66 -26.57 -1.03 13.80
C ASP A 66 -25.26 -0.31 14.10
N PHE A 67 -24.95 -0.08 15.40
CA PHE A 67 -23.68 0.49 15.83
C PHE A 67 -22.49 -0.38 15.37
N VAL A 68 -22.51 -1.67 15.64
CA VAL A 68 -21.43 -2.58 15.26
C VAL A 68 -21.33 -2.71 13.74
N ALA A 69 -22.45 -2.74 13.02
CA ALA A 69 -22.47 -2.80 11.57
C ALA A 69 -21.80 -1.60 10.90
N MET A 70 -21.87 -0.41 11.52
CA MET A 70 -21.18 0.79 11.05
C MET A 70 -19.74 0.89 11.55
N MET A 71 -19.48 0.53 12.81
CA MET A 71 -18.16 0.73 13.42
C MET A 71 -17.13 -0.28 12.95
N VAL A 72 -17.50 -1.52 12.68
CA VAL A 72 -16.56 -2.53 12.16
C VAL A 72 -15.93 -2.08 10.82
N PRO A 73 -16.69 -1.69 9.78
CA PRO A 73 -16.08 -1.18 8.56
C PRO A 73 -15.32 0.14 8.75
N HIS A 74 -15.72 1.01 9.67
CA HIS A 74 -14.97 2.21 10.02
C HIS A 74 -13.58 1.86 10.57
N HIS A 75 -13.50 0.95 11.52
CA HIS A 75 -12.24 0.49 12.09
C HIS A 75 -11.37 -0.22 11.04
N GLN A 76 -11.99 -1.00 10.16
CA GLN A 76 -11.25 -1.62 9.06
C GLN A 76 -10.65 -0.57 8.10
N GLY A 77 -11.37 0.51 7.82
CA GLY A 77 -10.85 1.63 7.02
C GLY A 77 -9.63 2.29 7.69
N ALA A 78 -9.70 2.51 9.01
CA ALA A 78 -8.58 3.06 9.77
C ALA A 78 -7.33 2.14 9.72
N ILE A 79 -7.53 0.81 9.82
CA ILE A 79 -6.46 -0.18 9.65
C ILE A 79 -5.83 -0.09 8.24
N ASP A 80 -6.66 -0.03 7.20
CA ASP A 80 -6.19 0.03 5.82
C ASP A 80 -5.36 1.31 5.56
N MET A 81 -5.79 2.47 6.07
CA MET A 81 -5.04 3.73 6.00
C MET A 81 -3.73 3.69 6.79
N ALA A 82 -3.74 3.11 8.00
CA ALA A 82 -2.53 2.92 8.79
C ALA A 82 -1.52 1.98 8.10
N MET A 83 -1.99 0.95 7.40
CA MET A 83 -1.14 0.10 6.58
C MET A 83 -0.51 0.84 5.39
N ALA A 84 -1.20 1.82 4.80
CA ALA A 84 -0.63 2.68 3.77
C ALA A 84 0.49 3.57 4.35
N GLU A 85 0.31 4.13 5.56
CA GLU A 85 1.37 4.86 6.26
C GLU A 85 2.60 3.97 6.50
N LEU A 86 2.42 2.71 6.88
CA LEU A 86 3.54 1.78 7.05
C LEU A 86 4.28 1.45 5.75
N ARG A 87 3.62 1.51 4.60
CA ARG A 87 4.24 1.25 3.29
C ARG A 87 5.01 2.46 2.74
N TYR A 88 4.43 3.64 2.85
CA TYR A 88 4.88 4.83 2.13
C TYR A 88 5.44 5.92 3.04
N GLY A 89 4.99 5.99 4.30
CA GLY A 89 5.42 6.98 5.27
C GLY A 89 6.87 6.79 5.69
N LYS A 90 7.58 7.91 5.90
CA LYS A 90 9.01 7.95 6.27
C LYS A 90 9.26 8.43 7.69
N ASN A 91 8.25 8.99 8.35
CA ASN A 91 8.36 9.46 9.72
C ASN A 91 8.20 8.30 10.70
N GLU A 92 9.26 7.94 11.38
CA GLU A 92 9.29 6.82 12.34
C GLU A 92 8.27 6.94 13.47
N GLN A 93 7.93 8.15 13.87
CA GLN A 93 6.93 8.36 14.93
C GLN A 93 5.51 8.09 14.39
N LEU A 94 5.19 8.57 13.18
CA LEU A 94 3.90 8.29 12.54
C LEU A 94 3.75 6.82 12.21
N ARG A 95 4.81 6.15 11.76
CA ARG A 95 4.81 4.70 11.52
C ARG A 95 4.53 3.90 12.79
N ARG A 96 5.08 4.31 13.95
CA ARG A 96 4.76 3.68 15.24
C ARG A 96 3.29 3.87 15.62
N ILE A 97 2.77 5.09 15.46
CA ILE A 97 1.35 5.37 15.69
C ILE A 97 0.47 4.52 14.76
N ALA A 98 0.85 4.36 13.48
CA ALA A 98 0.12 3.51 12.56
C ALA A 98 0.10 2.03 13.01
N GLN A 99 1.20 1.51 13.56
CA GLN A 99 1.24 0.17 14.16
C GLN A 99 0.28 0.03 15.35
N GLU A 100 0.26 1.03 16.23
CA GLU A 100 -0.64 1.08 17.38
C GLU A 100 -2.10 1.11 16.93
N ILE A 101 -2.45 1.95 15.95
CA ILE A 101 -3.79 1.99 15.36
C ILE A 101 -4.22 0.62 14.85
N ILE A 102 -3.37 -0.07 14.10
CA ILE A 102 -3.71 -1.39 13.56
C ILE A 102 -4.04 -2.39 14.67
N VAL A 103 -3.21 -2.45 15.71
CA VAL A 103 -3.41 -3.38 16.82
C VAL A 103 -4.67 -3.03 17.61
N GLU A 104 -4.86 -1.77 17.96
CA GLU A 104 -6.00 -1.31 18.73
C GLU A 104 -7.32 -1.53 17.98
N GLN A 105 -7.39 -1.13 16.72
CA GLN A 105 -8.61 -1.29 15.93
C GLN A 105 -8.98 -2.76 15.69
N GLN A 106 -8.00 -3.65 15.56
CA GLN A 106 -8.27 -5.10 15.48
C GLN A 106 -8.86 -5.64 16.78
N GLN A 107 -8.36 -5.19 17.94
CA GLN A 107 -8.90 -5.58 19.25
C GLN A 107 -10.32 -5.06 19.44
N GLU A 108 -10.61 -3.84 19.04
CA GLU A 108 -11.94 -3.23 19.14
C GLU A 108 -12.96 -3.94 18.23
N ILE A 109 -12.57 -4.31 16.99
CA ILE A 109 -13.40 -5.14 16.11
C ILE A 109 -13.73 -6.47 16.78
N ALA A 110 -12.75 -7.13 17.37
CA ALA A 110 -12.97 -8.39 18.08
C ALA A 110 -13.91 -8.21 19.30
N ALA A 111 -13.73 -7.14 20.06
CA ALA A 111 -14.58 -6.81 21.21
C ALA A 111 -16.03 -6.54 20.79
N MET A 112 -16.27 -5.82 19.70
CA MET A 112 -17.60 -5.58 19.14
C MET A 112 -18.29 -6.87 18.72
N HIS A 113 -17.58 -7.77 18.04
CA HIS A 113 -18.12 -9.08 17.68
C HIS A 113 -18.49 -9.89 18.93
N LEU A 114 -17.62 -9.94 19.95
CA LEU A 114 -17.89 -10.64 21.21
C LEU A 114 -19.09 -10.07 21.95
N ALA A 115 -19.24 -8.74 21.99
CA ALA A 115 -20.37 -8.07 22.66
C ALA A 115 -21.72 -8.50 22.08
N LEU A 116 -21.78 -8.78 20.78
CA LEU A 116 -23.00 -9.27 20.10
C LEU A 116 -23.10 -10.81 20.04
N GLY A 117 -22.15 -11.55 20.62
CA GLY A 117 -22.10 -13.00 20.51
C GLY A 117 -21.78 -13.52 19.11
N HIS A 118 -21.20 -12.69 18.26
CA HIS A 118 -20.79 -13.07 16.91
C HIS A 118 -19.46 -13.84 16.93
N PRO A 119 -19.19 -14.69 15.91
CA PRO A 119 -17.89 -15.31 15.75
C PRO A 119 -16.77 -14.29 15.61
N LEU A 120 -15.62 -14.58 16.19
CA LEU A 120 -14.45 -13.72 16.02
C LEU A 120 -13.97 -13.72 14.56
N PRO A 121 -13.52 -12.58 14.04
CA PRO A 121 -12.86 -12.51 12.74
C PRO A 121 -11.63 -13.43 12.71
N ALA A 122 -11.30 -13.93 11.52
CA ALA A 122 -10.08 -14.72 11.36
C ALA A 122 -8.84 -13.90 11.76
N PRO A 123 -7.87 -14.49 12.47
CA PRO A 123 -6.64 -13.80 12.83
C PRO A 123 -5.93 -13.26 11.59
N ARG A 124 -5.53 -12.00 11.62
CA ARG A 124 -4.69 -11.40 10.57
C ARG A 124 -3.24 -11.37 11.05
N PRO A 125 -2.26 -11.59 10.15
CA PRO A 125 -0.85 -11.44 10.49
C PRO A 125 -0.56 -10.03 11.00
N ALA A 126 0.41 -9.90 11.91
CA ALA A 126 0.90 -8.62 12.35
C ALA A 126 1.46 -7.82 11.13
N PRO A 127 1.27 -6.49 11.08
CA PRO A 127 1.60 -5.66 9.92
C PRO A 127 3.10 -5.41 9.73
N ASP A 128 3.93 -5.87 10.65
CA ASP A 128 5.38 -5.70 10.69
C ASP A 128 6.15 -6.66 9.77
N GLN A 129 5.47 -7.66 9.18
CA GLN A 129 6.11 -8.55 8.21
C GLN A 129 5.88 -8.05 6.78
N PRO A 130 6.97 -7.76 6.03
CA PRO A 130 6.89 -7.54 4.59
C PRO A 130 6.15 -8.68 3.89
N ALA A 131 5.31 -8.36 2.91
CA ALA A 131 4.45 -9.33 2.24
C ALA A 131 5.22 -10.48 1.54
N ASP A 132 6.46 -10.22 1.16
CA ASP A 132 7.42 -11.14 0.54
C ASP A 132 8.07 -12.12 1.53
N LEU A 133 8.02 -11.83 2.84
CA LEU A 133 8.51 -12.73 3.90
C LEU A 133 7.40 -13.61 4.50
N ARG A 134 6.18 -13.56 3.98
CA ARG A 134 5.10 -14.44 4.44
C ARG A 134 5.45 -15.88 4.07
N PRO A 135 5.64 -16.81 5.04
CA PRO A 135 5.76 -18.21 4.70
C PRO A 135 4.49 -18.62 3.94
N ALA A 136 4.66 -19.20 2.76
CA ALA A 136 3.56 -19.87 2.07
C ALA A 136 2.88 -20.77 3.10
N SER A 137 1.58 -20.60 3.29
CA SER A 137 0.75 -21.22 4.33
C SER A 137 1.24 -22.61 4.67
N ALA A 138 1.92 -22.77 5.81
CA ALA A 138 2.27 -24.09 6.30
C ALA A 138 0.96 -24.87 6.50
N PRO A 139 0.84 -26.12 6.01
CA PRO A 139 -0.34 -26.90 6.25
C PRO A 139 -0.53 -27.05 7.75
N VAL A 140 -1.71 -26.68 8.23
CA VAL A 140 -2.10 -26.83 9.63
C VAL A 140 -1.99 -28.30 9.96
N PRO A 141 -1.16 -28.73 10.94
CA PRO A 141 -1.11 -30.13 11.34
C PRO A 141 -2.49 -30.52 11.86
N SER A 142 -3.15 -31.45 11.16
CA SER A 142 -4.38 -32.04 11.61
C SER A 142 -4.10 -32.83 12.89
N HIS A 143 -4.50 -32.28 14.03
CA HIS A 143 -4.53 -33.04 15.28
C HIS A 143 -5.59 -34.14 15.15
N HIS A 144 -5.14 -35.31 14.74
CA HIS A 144 -5.93 -36.53 14.87
C HIS A 144 -6.12 -36.78 16.36
N GLY A 145 -7.38 -36.72 16.78
CA GLY A 145 -7.80 -37.01 18.13
C GLY A 145 -7.31 -38.40 18.55
N ALA A 146 -6.54 -38.45 19.62
CA ALA A 146 -6.31 -39.68 20.34
C ALA A 146 -7.62 -40.06 21.07
N SER A 147 -8.32 -41.02 20.54
CA SER A 147 -9.41 -41.69 21.24
C SER A 147 -8.83 -42.44 22.43
N HIS A 148 -9.10 -41.96 23.64
CA HIS A 148 -8.93 -42.77 24.84
C HIS A 148 -10.15 -43.70 24.99
N ALA A 149 -9.97 -44.95 24.57
CA ALA A 149 -10.80 -46.05 25.01
C ALA A 149 -10.28 -46.52 26.37
N LYS A 150 -11.08 -46.38 27.39
CA LYS A 150 -11.45 -47.29 28.51
C LYS A 150 -12.19 -46.55 29.58
#